data_b4170ec3c07fff1ff47b4d30e21a20ee
#
_entry.id   b4170ec3c07fff1ff47b4d30e21a20ee
#
_cell.length_a   1.000
_cell.length_b   1.000
_cell.length_c   1.000
_cell.angle_alpha   90.00
_cell.angle_beta   90.00
_cell.angle_gamma   90.00
#
_symmetry.space_group_name_H-M   'P 1'
#
loop_
_entity.id
_entity.type
_entity.pdbx_description
1 polymer ?
#
loop_
_entity_poly.entity_id
_entity_poly.type
_entity_poly.pdbx_seq_one_letter_code
_entity_poly.pdbx_strand_id
1 'polypeptide(L)'
;MAKATVNGIEINYTATGKGTPLVLIHGHPFDHTMWYPQVVDFSDTYHIITPDLRGFGKSGLPANSAGTKFEDYSTDVLCLMDYLKIDNFHLCGLSMGGQVIMEMFRQAPSRIKTLIFADTFAGLDTPEVKQGRYVTANRLEKEGMGPYSDEVICKMIMPEHVTSRPGVAAHLLKMMKGTSPVGAAIALRARAERIDYLADVLPKITIPTLVMVGRKDEFTPVAKAEELKENLQNCKLVIIEEAGHLPGLEQYEAFNKSVLDFLIAV
;
A
#
# COMPACT_ATOMS: atom_id res chain seq x y z
N MET A 1 -10.79 16.02 -3.54
CA MET A 1 -9.37 15.93 -3.20
C MET A 1 -9.00 17.14 -2.36
N ALA A 2 -8.26 16.94 -1.29
CA ALA A 2 -7.77 17.97 -0.40
C ALA A 2 -6.25 17.87 -0.27
N LYS A 3 -5.62 18.90 0.29
CA LYS A 3 -4.18 18.95 0.53
C LYS A 3 -3.92 19.38 1.96
N ALA A 4 -2.91 18.81 2.58
CA ALA A 4 -2.43 19.18 3.90
C ALA A 4 -0.90 19.32 3.86
N THR A 5 -0.39 20.39 4.45
CA THR A 5 1.06 20.54 4.68
C THR A 5 1.40 19.88 6.00
N VAL A 6 2.06 18.74 5.95
CA VAL A 6 2.45 17.94 7.11
C VAL A 6 3.89 17.43 6.92
N ASN A 7 4.64 17.31 8.00
CA ASN A 7 6.02 16.81 7.97
C ASN A 7 6.91 17.45 6.88
N GLY A 8 6.70 18.75 6.61
CA GLY A 8 7.49 19.53 5.64
C GLY A 8 7.16 19.32 4.17
N ILE A 9 6.08 18.59 3.85
CA ILE A 9 5.61 18.37 2.47
C ILE A 9 4.10 18.59 2.35
N GLU A 10 3.64 18.79 1.13
CA GLU A 10 2.21 18.80 0.82
C GLU A 10 1.74 17.37 0.49
N ILE A 11 0.85 16.83 1.32
CA ILE A 11 0.18 15.55 1.08
C ILE A 11 -1.18 15.80 0.45
N ASN A 12 -1.40 15.19 -0.72
CA ASN A 12 -2.70 15.10 -1.35
C ASN A 12 -3.47 13.90 -0.79
N TYR A 13 -4.76 14.07 -0.51
CA TYR A 13 -5.60 12.99 0.00
C TYR A 13 -7.06 13.14 -0.40
N THR A 14 -7.82 12.05 -0.29
CA THR A 14 -9.29 12.12 -0.23
C THR A 14 -9.77 11.70 1.15
N ALA A 15 -10.90 12.28 1.57
CA ALA A 15 -11.62 11.90 2.78
C ALA A 15 -13.10 11.83 2.41
N THR A 16 -13.70 10.65 2.48
CA THR A 16 -15.05 10.37 1.99
C THR A 16 -15.81 9.51 2.98
N GLY A 17 -17.10 9.73 3.11
CA GLY A 17 -17.94 8.97 4.03
C GLY A 17 -17.92 9.48 5.47
N LYS A 18 -18.54 8.71 6.35
CA LYS A 18 -18.66 9.00 7.80
C LYS A 18 -18.53 7.71 8.60
N GLY A 19 -18.27 7.82 9.88
CA GLY A 19 -18.12 6.66 10.77
C GLY A 19 -16.68 6.47 11.22
N THR A 20 -16.32 5.23 11.56
CA THR A 20 -14.96 4.92 12.01
C THR A 20 -13.95 5.13 10.88
N PRO A 21 -12.82 5.82 11.14
CA PRO A 21 -11.82 6.05 10.11
C PRO A 21 -11.16 4.75 9.63
N LEU A 22 -11.08 4.60 8.31
CA LEU A 22 -10.32 3.55 7.62
C LEU A 22 -9.35 4.20 6.63
N VAL A 23 -8.07 4.03 6.86
CA VAL A 23 -7.00 4.60 6.04
C VAL A 23 -6.48 3.55 5.08
N LEU A 24 -6.51 3.85 3.78
CA LEU A 24 -6.09 2.93 2.72
C LEU A 24 -4.78 3.44 2.10
N ILE A 25 -3.71 2.68 2.24
CA ILE A 25 -2.36 3.05 1.80
C ILE A 25 -1.99 2.28 0.53
N HIS A 26 -1.75 3.03 -0.54
CA HIS A 26 -1.41 2.47 -1.85
C HIS A 26 -0.01 1.85 -1.90
N GLY A 27 0.21 0.99 -2.91
CA GLY A 27 1.50 0.39 -3.22
C GLY A 27 2.35 1.21 -4.19
N HIS A 28 3.55 0.70 -4.50
CA HIS A 28 4.44 1.23 -5.53
C HIS A 28 4.09 0.59 -6.89
N PRO A 29 4.00 1.34 -7.99
CA PRO A 29 4.09 2.80 -8.12
C PRO A 29 2.70 3.43 -8.41
N PHE A 30 1.78 3.32 -7.48
CA PHE A 30 0.38 3.74 -7.63
C PHE A 30 0.11 5.07 -6.91
N ASP A 31 -1.16 5.50 -6.92
CA ASP A 31 -1.70 6.62 -6.17
C ASP A 31 -3.02 6.22 -5.47
N HIS A 32 -3.63 7.14 -4.74
CA HIS A 32 -4.88 6.91 -4.00
C HIS A 32 -6.02 6.36 -4.88
N THR A 33 -5.99 6.59 -6.19
CA THR A 33 -7.10 6.19 -7.08
C THR A 33 -7.17 4.68 -7.32
N MET A 34 -6.14 3.91 -6.91
CA MET A 34 -6.23 2.45 -6.93
C MET A 34 -7.34 1.92 -6.01
N TRP A 35 -7.71 2.69 -5.00
CA TRP A 35 -8.71 2.33 -4.00
C TRP A 35 -10.15 2.72 -4.39
N TYR A 36 -10.40 3.13 -5.66
CA TYR A 36 -11.71 3.63 -6.05
C TYR A 36 -12.87 2.65 -5.77
N PRO A 37 -12.74 1.30 -5.95
CA PRO A 37 -13.86 0.40 -5.63
C PRO A 37 -14.13 0.35 -4.13
N GLN A 38 -13.06 0.38 -3.31
CA GLN A 38 -13.15 0.37 -1.85
C GLN A 38 -13.75 1.66 -1.32
N VAL A 39 -13.37 2.81 -1.90
CA VAL A 39 -13.94 4.11 -1.53
C VAL A 39 -15.45 4.13 -1.81
N VAL A 40 -15.90 3.62 -2.96
CA VAL A 40 -17.31 3.54 -3.31
C VAL A 40 -18.09 2.66 -2.33
N ASP A 41 -17.61 1.45 -2.09
CA ASP A 41 -18.36 0.45 -1.31
C ASP A 41 -18.31 0.71 0.21
N PHE A 42 -17.23 1.33 0.72
CA PHE A 42 -17.05 1.48 2.17
C PHE A 42 -17.51 2.83 2.72
N SER A 43 -17.68 3.87 1.87
CA SER A 43 -17.97 5.24 2.31
C SER A 43 -19.34 5.42 2.99
N ASP A 44 -20.27 4.49 2.81
CA ASP A 44 -21.55 4.52 3.50
C ASP A 44 -21.43 4.17 5.00
N THR A 45 -20.36 3.42 5.38
CA THR A 45 -20.17 2.91 6.74
C THR A 45 -18.91 3.46 7.42
N TYR A 46 -17.86 3.73 6.66
CA TYR A 46 -16.58 4.18 7.17
C TYR A 46 -16.19 5.56 6.64
N HIS A 47 -15.44 6.31 7.44
CA HIS A 47 -14.74 7.51 6.99
C HIS A 47 -13.44 7.09 6.31
N ILE A 48 -13.44 7.02 4.98
CA ILE A 48 -12.32 6.52 4.18
C ILE A 48 -11.32 7.63 3.90
N ILE A 49 -10.07 7.43 4.28
CA ILE A 49 -8.95 8.35 3.99
C ILE A 49 -7.97 7.65 3.07
N THR A 50 -7.70 8.23 1.90
CA THR A 50 -6.75 7.70 0.92
C THR A 50 -5.71 8.77 0.59
N PRO A 51 -4.54 8.77 1.25
CA PRO A 51 -3.44 9.67 0.92
C PRO A 51 -2.67 9.19 -0.31
N ASP A 52 -2.13 10.13 -1.08
CA ASP A 52 -0.97 9.86 -1.92
C ASP A 52 0.27 9.91 -1.03
N LEU A 53 1.08 8.87 -1.05
CA LEU A 53 2.35 8.86 -0.31
C LEU A 53 3.32 9.90 -0.91
N ARG A 54 4.31 10.35 -0.11
CA ARG A 54 5.36 11.28 -0.58
C ARG A 54 5.93 10.83 -1.92
N GLY A 55 5.99 11.74 -2.89
CA GLY A 55 6.52 11.50 -4.23
C GLY A 55 5.62 10.71 -5.17
N PHE A 56 4.38 10.38 -4.76
CA PHE A 56 3.38 9.70 -5.56
C PHE A 56 2.16 10.58 -5.78
N GLY A 57 1.40 10.29 -6.84
CA GLY A 57 0.18 10.99 -7.19
C GLY A 57 0.39 12.49 -7.27
N LYS A 58 -0.28 13.24 -6.39
CA LYS A 58 -0.16 14.70 -6.30
C LYS A 58 0.54 15.19 -5.02
N SER A 59 1.11 14.28 -4.25
CA SER A 59 1.90 14.61 -3.06
C SER A 59 3.30 15.07 -3.43
N GLY A 60 3.83 15.99 -2.63
CA GLY A 60 5.15 16.56 -2.80
C GLY A 60 6.29 15.63 -2.37
N LEU A 61 7.51 16.11 -2.64
CA LEU A 61 8.76 15.59 -2.09
C LEU A 61 9.45 16.70 -1.30
N PRO A 62 10.18 16.38 -0.21
CA PRO A 62 10.99 17.37 0.47
C PRO A 62 12.15 17.85 -0.42
N ALA A 63 12.65 19.06 -0.18
CA ALA A 63 13.78 19.62 -0.93
C ALA A 63 15.03 18.72 -0.88
N ASN A 64 15.29 18.06 0.25
CA ASN A 64 16.34 17.04 0.41
C ASN A 64 15.77 15.63 0.34
N SER A 65 15.14 15.31 -0.78
CA SER A 65 14.45 14.02 -0.97
C SER A 65 15.40 12.80 -1.03
N ALA A 66 16.67 13.00 -1.37
CA ALA A 66 17.67 11.92 -1.39
C ALA A 66 17.90 11.28 -0.01
N GLY A 67 17.64 12.00 1.07
CA GLY A 67 17.72 11.50 2.44
C GLY A 67 16.45 10.82 2.95
N THR A 68 15.42 10.63 2.13
CA THR A 68 14.15 9.99 2.52
C THR A 68 14.40 8.56 3.00
N LYS A 69 13.96 8.28 4.23
CA LYS A 69 13.96 6.94 4.81
C LYS A 69 12.58 6.30 4.69
N PHE A 70 12.52 4.98 4.86
CA PHE A 70 11.23 4.30 4.72
C PHE A 70 10.23 4.73 5.82
N GLU A 71 10.71 5.00 7.02
CA GLU A 71 9.89 5.51 8.13
C GLU A 71 9.21 6.87 7.86
N ASP A 72 9.74 7.67 6.94
CA ASP A 72 9.15 8.96 6.60
C ASP A 72 7.77 8.82 5.93
N TYR A 73 7.55 7.73 5.18
CA TYR A 73 6.24 7.45 4.55
C TYR A 73 5.15 7.26 5.61
N SER A 74 5.44 6.55 6.68
CA SER A 74 4.51 6.34 7.78
C SER A 74 4.33 7.60 8.62
N THR A 75 5.41 8.34 8.90
CA THR A 75 5.37 9.60 9.64
C THR A 75 4.48 10.62 8.95
N ASP A 76 4.53 10.75 7.62
CA ASP A 76 3.65 11.64 6.87
C ASP A 76 2.18 11.31 7.08
N VAL A 77 1.83 10.01 7.01
CA VAL A 77 0.43 9.59 7.20
C VAL A 77 -0.01 9.82 8.64
N LEU A 78 0.83 9.54 9.63
CA LEU A 78 0.51 9.83 11.03
C LEU A 78 0.30 11.33 11.26
N CYS A 79 1.15 12.20 10.70
CA CYS A 79 0.98 13.65 10.74
C CYS A 79 -0.29 14.10 9.99
N LEU A 80 -0.69 13.42 8.92
CA LEU A 80 -1.96 13.68 8.26
C LEU A 80 -3.13 13.32 9.18
N MET A 81 -3.07 12.20 9.92
CA MET A 81 -4.10 11.84 10.91
C MET A 81 -4.20 12.89 12.03
N ASP A 82 -3.06 13.43 12.49
CA ASP A 82 -3.04 14.53 13.48
C ASP A 82 -3.69 15.80 12.92
N TYR A 83 -3.36 16.17 11.68
CA TYR A 83 -3.97 17.31 10.98
C TYR A 83 -5.50 17.15 10.87
N LEU A 84 -5.98 15.94 10.60
CA LEU A 84 -7.40 15.61 10.51
C LEU A 84 -8.07 15.41 11.87
N LYS A 85 -7.32 15.44 12.97
CA LYS A 85 -7.79 15.17 14.34
C LYS A 85 -8.40 13.79 14.49
N ILE A 86 -7.78 12.80 13.88
CA ILE A 86 -8.16 11.39 13.92
C ILE A 86 -7.20 10.65 14.84
N ASP A 87 -7.64 10.30 16.04
CA ASP A 87 -6.80 9.64 17.04
C ASP A 87 -6.67 8.13 16.81
N ASN A 88 -7.78 7.46 16.43
CA ASN A 88 -7.84 6.01 16.27
C ASN A 88 -8.45 5.63 14.93
N PHE A 89 -7.85 4.66 14.24
CA PHE A 89 -8.25 4.27 12.89
C PHE A 89 -7.92 2.81 12.57
N HIS A 90 -8.60 2.27 11.57
CA HIS A 90 -8.25 1.03 10.89
C HIS A 90 -7.24 1.33 9.77
N LEU A 91 -6.34 0.38 9.48
CA LEU A 91 -5.36 0.50 8.39
C LEU A 91 -5.50 -0.64 7.40
N CYS A 92 -5.51 -0.31 6.12
CA CYS A 92 -5.35 -1.25 5.01
C CYS A 92 -4.20 -0.78 4.13
N GLY A 93 -3.26 -1.67 3.80
CA GLY A 93 -2.12 -1.33 2.96
C GLY A 93 -1.80 -2.42 1.95
N LEU A 94 -1.61 -2.02 0.70
CA LEU A 94 -1.24 -2.93 -0.38
C LEU A 94 0.26 -2.86 -0.67
N SER A 95 0.93 -4.02 -0.76
CA SER A 95 2.33 -4.12 -1.19
C SER A 95 3.27 -3.24 -0.34
N MET A 96 3.90 -2.23 -0.93
CA MET A 96 4.66 -1.23 -0.18
C MET A 96 3.80 -0.55 0.89
N GLY A 97 2.52 -0.28 0.61
CA GLY A 97 1.59 0.27 1.60
C GLY A 97 1.39 -0.64 2.81
N GLY A 98 1.44 -1.97 2.62
CA GLY A 98 1.45 -2.94 3.71
C GLY A 98 2.67 -2.78 4.62
N GLN A 99 3.85 -2.53 4.05
CA GLN A 99 5.07 -2.24 4.82
C GLN A 99 5.00 -0.88 5.51
N VAL A 100 4.38 0.13 4.88
CA VAL A 100 4.14 1.44 5.49
C VAL A 100 3.24 1.31 6.73
N ILE A 101 2.17 0.50 6.68
CA ILE A 101 1.30 0.32 7.85
C ILE A 101 1.95 -0.53 8.96
N MET A 102 2.88 -1.43 8.65
CA MET A 102 3.73 -2.08 9.66
C MET A 102 4.58 -1.04 10.39
N GLU A 103 5.17 -0.11 9.66
CA GLU A 103 5.94 0.99 10.22
C GLU A 103 5.07 1.96 11.03
N MET A 104 3.83 2.26 10.56
CA MET A 104 2.87 3.05 11.34
C MET A 104 2.53 2.37 12.68
N PHE A 105 2.33 1.05 12.67
CA PHE A 105 2.11 0.29 13.90
C PHE A 105 3.32 0.37 14.83
N ARG A 106 4.55 0.27 14.31
CA ARG A 106 5.77 0.41 15.11
C ARG A 106 5.85 1.79 15.79
N GLN A 107 5.47 2.86 15.08
CA GLN A 107 5.53 4.25 15.58
C GLN A 107 4.39 4.60 16.53
N ALA A 108 3.16 4.13 16.27
CA ALA A 108 1.96 4.54 17.01
C ALA A 108 0.97 3.38 17.25
N PRO A 109 1.38 2.29 17.95
CA PRO A 109 0.56 1.08 18.08
C PRO A 109 -0.78 1.33 18.76
N SER A 110 -0.86 2.25 19.72
CA SER A 110 -2.10 2.55 20.45
C SER A 110 -3.18 3.25 19.63
N ARG A 111 -2.84 3.78 18.46
CA ARG A 111 -3.78 4.45 17.55
C ARG A 111 -4.45 3.50 16.56
N ILE A 112 -3.94 2.29 16.41
CA ILE A 112 -4.35 1.37 15.35
C ILE A 112 -5.30 0.34 15.91
N LYS A 113 -6.53 0.30 15.38
CA LYS A 113 -7.59 -0.63 15.78
C LYS A 113 -7.42 -2.00 15.14
N THR A 114 -7.17 -2.05 13.84
CA THR A 114 -6.95 -3.28 13.07
C THR A 114 -5.95 -3.03 11.95
N LEU A 115 -5.33 -4.10 11.48
CA LEU A 115 -4.46 -4.09 10.31
C LEU A 115 -5.03 -5.00 9.21
N ILE A 116 -4.98 -4.52 7.97
CA ILE A 116 -5.32 -5.29 6.78
C ILE A 116 -4.12 -5.22 5.84
N PHE A 117 -3.41 -6.33 5.70
CA PHE A 117 -2.27 -6.50 4.82
C PHE A 117 -2.73 -7.13 3.51
N ALA A 118 -2.60 -6.42 2.40
CA ALA A 118 -2.93 -6.92 1.07
C ALA A 118 -1.66 -7.06 0.25
N ASP A 119 -1.42 -8.26 -0.29
CA ASP A 119 -0.34 -8.53 -1.26
C ASP A 119 1.01 -7.93 -0.83
N THR A 120 1.45 -8.26 0.38
CA THR A 120 2.65 -7.69 1.01
C THR A 120 3.47 -8.76 1.75
N PHE A 121 4.62 -8.37 2.26
CA PHE A 121 5.50 -9.20 3.06
C PHE A 121 6.29 -8.35 4.07
N ALA A 122 6.76 -8.99 5.15
CA ALA A 122 7.41 -8.31 6.27
C ALA A 122 8.93 -8.45 6.28
N GLY A 123 9.48 -9.57 5.84
CA GLY A 123 10.91 -9.86 5.91
C GLY A 123 11.78 -8.94 5.04
N LEU A 124 13.08 -8.99 5.26
CA LEU A 124 14.05 -8.27 4.43
C LEU A 124 14.11 -8.83 3.01
N ASP A 125 14.53 -7.99 2.10
CA ASP A 125 14.92 -8.42 0.75
C ASP A 125 16.20 -9.26 0.81
N THR A 126 16.33 -10.27 -0.06
CA THR A 126 17.63 -10.88 -0.28
C THR A 126 18.62 -9.86 -0.89
N PRO A 127 19.94 -10.08 -0.79
CA PRO A 127 20.91 -9.17 -1.39
C PRO A 127 20.65 -8.90 -2.89
N GLU A 128 20.19 -9.90 -3.63
CA GLU A 128 19.88 -9.80 -5.05
C GLU A 128 18.64 -8.93 -5.30
N VAL A 129 17.58 -9.12 -4.51
CA VAL A 129 16.35 -8.31 -4.59
C VAL A 129 16.64 -6.87 -4.19
N LYS A 130 17.42 -6.67 -3.10
CA LYS A 130 17.87 -5.34 -2.67
C LYS A 130 18.64 -4.63 -3.78
N GLN A 131 19.62 -5.31 -4.38
CA GLN A 131 20.38 -4.76 -5.52
C GLN A 131 19.47 -4.46 -6.72
N GLY A 132 18.51 -5.34 -7.01
CA GLY A 132 17.51 -5.13 -8.07
C GLY A 132 16.68 -3.85 -7.86
N ARG A 133 16.36 -3.48 -6.61
CA ARG A 133 15.68 -2.20 -6.32
C ARG A 133 16.51 -0.99 -6.70
N TYR A 134 17.82 -1.00 -6.43
CA TYR A 134 18.72 0.09 -6.82
C TYR A 134 18.87 0.18 -8.36
N VAL A 135 19.01 -0.96 -9.04
CA VAL A 135 19.07 -1.01 -10.50
C VAL A 135 17.79 -0.43 -11.10
N THR A 136 16.63 -0.86 -10.58
CA THR A 136 15.33 -0.35 -11.04
C THR A 136 15.19 1.15 -10.73
N ALA A 137 15.56 1.61 -9.54
CA ALA A 137 15.52 3.03 -9.19
C ALA A 137 16.35 3.89 -10.15
N ASN A 138 17.57 3.49 -10.46
CA ASN A 138 18.44 4.19 -11.41
C ASN A 138 17.83 4.19 -12.82
N ARG A 139 17.20 3.09 -13.22
CA ARG A 139 16.53 2.97 -14.50
C ARG A 139 15.32 3.91 -14.61
N LEU A 140 14.49 3.99 -13.56
CA LEU A 140 13.35 4.89 -13.53
C LEU A 140 13.74 6.36 -13.69
N GLU A 141 14.81 6.79 -13.02
CA GLU A 141 15.32 8.16 -13.14
C GLU A 141 15.85 8.45 -14.56
N LYS A 142 16.44 7.46 -15.22
CA LYS A 142 17.02 7.62 -16.56
C LYS A 142 15.99 7.53 -17.69
N GLU A 143 15.07 6.56 -17.60
CA GLU A 143 14.18 6.18 -18.71
C GLU A 143 12.73 6.66 -18.49
N GLY A 144 12.39 7.12 -17.25
CA GLY A 144 11.04 7.45 -16.86
C GLY A 144 10.20 6.21 -16.57
N MET A 145 8.91 6.47 -16.27
CA MET A 145 7.98 5.41 -15.85
C MET A 145 7.38 4.60 -17.02
N GLY A 146 7.43 5.12 -18.23
CA GLY A 146 6.77 4.50 -19.39
C GLY A 146 7.21 3.06 -19.65
N PRO A 147 8.50 2.82 -19.99
CA PRO A 147 9.00 1.46 -20.26
C PRO A 147 8.76 0.48 -19.10
N TYR A 148 9.03 0.92 -17.89
CA TYR A 148 8.79 0.11 -16.69
C TYR A 148 7.31 -0.30 -16.55
N SER A 149 6.38 0.66 -16.75
CA SER A 149 4.95 0.39 -16.63
C SER A 149 4.47 -0.63 -17.65
N ASP A 150 4.94 -0.53 -18.89
CA ASP A 150 4.55 -1.45 -19.96
C ASP A 150 5.12 -2.86 -19.74
N GLU A 151 6.28 -3.00 -19.08
CA GLU A 151 6.87 -4.30 -18.75
C GLU A 151 6.18 -4.99 -17.57
N VAL A 152 5.76 -4.22 -16.55
CA VAL A 152 5.28 -4.84 -15.30
C VAL A 152 3.77 -5.02 -15.24
N ILE A 153 2.99 -4.44 -16.15
CA ILE A 153 1.53 -4.51 -16.10
C ILE A 153 0.99 -5.94 -16.00
N CYS A 154 1.56 -6.87 -16.78
CA CYS A 154 1.18 -8.30 -16.76
C CYS A 154 1.58 -9.05 -15.49
N LYS A 155 2.33 -8.40 -14.58
CA LYS A 155 2.66 -8.92 -13.26
C LYS A 155 1.88 -8.21 -12.15
N MET A 156 1.39 -6.99 -12.42
CA MET A 156 0.56 -6.23 -11.49
C MET A 156 -0.87 -6.78 -11.43
N ILE A 157 -1.39 -7.21 -12.56
CA ILE A 157 -2.66 -7.94 -12.68
C ILE A 157 -2.44 -9.21 -13.51
N MET A 158 -3.35 -10.14 -13.42
CA MET A 158 -3.28 -11.35 -14.26
C MET A 158 -3.15 -10.97 -15.74
N PRO A 159 -2.28 -11.65 -16.52
CA PRO A 159 -2.09 -11.33 -17.95
C PRO A 159 -3.39 -11.30 -18.74
N GLU A 160 -4.32 -12.21 -18.43
CA GLU A 160 -5.64 -12.26 -19.05
C GLU A 160 -6.50 -11.03 -18.75
N HIS A 161 -6.29 -10.42 -17.58
CA HIS A 161 -7.04 -9.22 -17.16
C HIS A 161 -6.58 -7.97 -17.90
N VAL A 162 -5.38 -7.95 -18.48
CA VAL A 162 -4.94 -6.82 -19.32
C VAL A 162 -5.86 -6.66 -20.53
N THR A 163 -6.36 -7.75 -21.10
CA THR A 163 -7.27 -7.73 -22.24
C THR A 163 -8.74 -7.85 -21.87
N SER A 164 -9.09 -8.69 -20.88
CA SER A 164 -10.49 -8.91 -20.48
C SER A 164 -11.06 -7.82 -19.58
N ARG A 165 -10.18 -7.03 -18.92
CA ARG A 165 -10.55 -5.88 -18.05
C ARG A 165 -9.83 -4.60 -18.51
N PRO A 166 -10.05 -4.12 -19.75
CA PRO A 166 -9.26 -3.04 -20.34
C PRO A 166 -9.36 -1.73 -19.54
N GLY A 167 -10.47 -1.48 -18.85
CA GLY A 167 -10.64 -0.32 -17.98
C GLY A 167 -9.69 -0.34 -16.78
N VAL A 168 -9.52 -1.49 -16.14
CA VAL A 168 -8.57 -1.67 -15.04
C VAL A 168 -7.14 -1.51 -15.53
N ALA A 169 -6.77 -2.18 -16.62
CA ALA A 169 -5.43 -2.09 -17.20
C ALA A 169 -5.07 -0.64 -17.60
N ALA A 170 -6.00 0.07 -18.26
CA ALA A 170 -5.81 1.47 -18.66
C ALA A 170 -5.65 2.39 -17.43
N HIS A 171 -6.44 2.18 -16.38
CA HIS A 171 -6.34 2.93 -15.12
C HIS A 171 -4.97 2.72 -14.47
N LEU A 172 -4.52 1.47 -14.35
CA LEU A 172 -3.22 1.12 -13.79
C LEU A 172 -2.07 1.74 -14.59
N LEU A 173 -2.08 1.59 -15.91
CA LEU A 173 -1.06 2.19 -16.78
C LEU A 173 -1.03 3.72 -16.63
N LYS A 174 -2.20 4.36 -16.52
CA LYS A 174 -2.28 5.81 -16.27
C LYS A 174 -1.65 6.21 -14.96
N MET A 175 -1.94 5.50 -13.86
CA MET A 175 -1.32 5.75 -12.55
C MET A 175 0.20 5.56 -12.62
N MET A 176 0.65 4.40 -13.08
CA MET A 176 2.07 4.07 -13.13
C MET A 176 2.87 5.04 -14.00
N LYS A 177 2.37 5.34 -15.21
CA LYS A 177 3.02 6.30 -16.13
C LYS A 177 2.98 7.74 -15.62
N GLY A 178 1.96 8.08 -14.81
CA GLY A 178 1.80 9.40 -14.19
C GLY A 178 2.62 9.61 -12.92
N THR A 179 3.19 8.55 -12.35
CA THR A 179 4.03 8.64 -11.16
C THR A 179 5.37 9.34 -11.45
N SER A 180 5.83 10.16 -10.51
CA SER A 180 7.17 10.78 -10.59
C SER A 180 8.27 9.71 -10.63
N PRO A 181 9.11 9.65 -11.66
CA PRO A 181 10.24 8.71 -11.69
C PRO A 181 11.19 8.87 -10.51
N VAL A 182 11.42 10.12 -10.09
CA VAL A 182 12.23 10.45 -8.91
C VAL A 182 11.57 9.95 -7.63
N GLY A 183 10.27 10.20 -7.46
CA GLY A 183 9.51 9.71 -6.29
C GLY A 183 9.51 8.19 -6.21
N ALA A 184 9.25 7.50 -7.32
CA ALA A 184 9.28 6.05 -7.40
C ALA A 184 10.69 5.48 -7.09
N ALA A 185 11.76 6.10 -7.62
CA ALA A 185 13.14 5.69 -7.38
C ALA A 185 13.54 5.85 -5.91
N ILE A 186 13.18 6.98 -5.29
CA ILE A 186 13.42 7.23 -3.86
C ILE A 186 12.72 6.17 -3.02
N ALA A 187 11.48 5.85 -3.32
CA ALA A 187 10.73 4.83 -2.59
C ALA A 187 11.38 3.44 -2.69
N LEU A 188 11.89 3.06 -3.85
CA LEU A 188 12.61 1.80 -4.02
C LEU A 188 13.89 1.76 -3.17
N ARG A 189 14.68 2.85 -3.16
CA ARG A 189 15.90 2.95 -2.34
C ARG A 189 15.57 2.92 -0.85
N ALA A 190 14.59 3.71 -0.40
CA ALA A 190 14.17 3.73 1.00
C ALA A 190 13.66 2.35 1.45
N ARG A 191 12.89 1.68 0.57
CA ARG A 191 12.37 0.33 0.83
C ARG A 191 13.48 -0.72 0.92
N ALA A 192 14.57 -0.56 0.16
CA ALA A 192 15.73 -1.44 0.21
C ALA A 192 16.48 -1.37 1.56
N GLU A 193 16.37 -0.26 2.26
CA GLU A 193 17.06 -0.01 3.55
C GLU A 193 16.11 -0.10 4.77
N ARG A 194 14.86 -0.58 4.60
CA ARG A 194 13.91 -0.74 5.71
C ARG A 194 14.39 -1.77 6.72
N ILE A 195 13.85 -1.69 7.93
CA ILE A 195 14.07 -2.68 8.99
C ILE A 195 13.38 -4.01 8.67
N ASP A 196 13.70 -5.04 9.42
CA ASP A 196 13.05 -6.35 9.34
C ASP A 196 11.75 -6.34 10.17
N TYR A 197 10.61 -6.09 9.50
CA TYR A 197 9.31 -6.10 10.16
C TYR A 197 8.90 -7.48 10.64
N LEU A 198 9.38 -8.56 10.00
CA LEU A 198 9.09 -9.94 10.41
C LEU A 198 9.63 -10.21 11.82
N ALA A 199 10.89 -9.81 12.06
CA ALA A 199 11.54 -10.01 13.35
C ALA A 199 11.16 -8.94 14.39
N ASP A 200 11.06 -7.67 13.97
CA ASP A 200 11.03 -6.53 14.89
C ASP A 200 9.62 -6.04 15.23
N VAL A 201 8.62 -6.27 14.34
CA VAL A 201 7.29 -5.68 14.46
C VAL A 201 6.18 -6.71 14.57
N LEU A 202 6.13 -7.73 13.71
CA LEU A 202 5.02 -8.70 13.71
C LEU A 202 4.78 -9.38 15.06
N PRO A 203 5.80 -9.77 15.85
CA PRO A 203 5.59 -10.39 17.16
C PRO A 203 4.88 -9.49 18.19
N LYS A 204 4.88 -8.17 17.95
CA LYS A 204 4.23 -7.17 18.81
C LYS A 204 2.80 -6.86 18.41
N ILE A 205 2.34 -7.34 17.23
CA ILE A 205 0.97 -7.14 16.74
C ILE A 205 0.06 -8.15 17.40
N THR A 206 -0.76 -7.66 18.34
CA THR A 206 -1.79 -8.46 19.05
C THR A 206 -3.21 -8.08 18.64
N ILE A 207 -3.37 -6.96 17.94
CA ILE A 207 -4.66 -6.47 17.45
C ILE A 207 -5.18 -7.34 16.31
N PRO A 208 -6.51 -7.36 16.07
CA PRO A 208 -7.09 -8.12 14.96
C PRO A 208 -6.45 -7.74 13.63
N THR A 209 -6.02 -8.74 12.88
CA THR A 209 -5.32 -8.55 11.61
C THR A 209 -5.91 -9.44 10.52
N LEU A 210 -6.10 -8.88 9.34
CA LEU A 210 -6.47 -9.60 8.11
C LEU A 210 -5.28 -9.59 7.16
N VAL A 211 -4.90 -10.75 6.65
CA VAL A 211 -3.94 -10.90 5.56
C VAL A 211 -4.69 -11.35 4.32
N MET A 212 -4.49 -10.68 3.21
CA MET A 212 -5.11 -10.97 1.92
C MET A 212 -4.04 -11.08 0.84
N VAL A 213 -4.25 -11.97 -0.12
CA VAL A 213 -3.33 -12.15 -1.25
C VAL A 213 -4.09 -12.69 -2.46
N GLY A 214 -3.75 -12.20 -3.66
CA GLY A 214 -4.20 -12.80 -4.91
C GLY A 214 -3.53 -14.16 -5.13
N ARG A 215 -4.31 -15.18 -5.58
CA ARG A 215 -3.79 -16.54 -5.84
C ARG A 215 -2.62 -16.55 -6.82
N LYS A 216 -2.62 -15.63 -7.77
CA LYS A 216 -1.65 -15.54 -8.87
C LYS A 216 -0.66 -14.36 -8.70
N ASP A 217 -0.51 -13.83 -7.50
CA ASP A 217 0.46 -12.76 -7.25
C ASP A 217 1.90 -13.29 -7.42
N GLU A 218 2.61 -12.74 -8.39
CA GLU A 218 4.02 -13.08 -8.66
C GLU A 218 5.01 -12.26 -7.83
N PHE A 219 4.59 -11.07 -7.32
CA PHE A 219 5.46 -10.21 -6.50
C PHE A 219 5.50 -10.63 -5.03
N THR A 220 4.33 -11.01 -4.50
CA THR A 220 4.17 -11.47 -3.12
C THR A 220 3.34 -12.75 -3.11
N PRO A 221 3.93 -13.88 -3.51
CA PRO A 221 3.22 -15.16 -3.60
C PRO A 221 2.54 -15.56 -2.30
N VAL A 222 1.52 -16.42 -2.39
CA VAL A 222 0.73 -16.93 -1.25
C VAL A 222 1.60 -17.33 -0.06
N ALA A 223 2.76 -17.95 -0.30
CA ALA A 223 3.71 -18.32 0.76
C ALA A 223 4.15 -17.13 1.63
N LYS A 224 4.19 -15.89 1.07
CA LYS A 224 4.50 -14.69 1.86
C LYS A 224 3.33 -14.26 2.74
N ALA A 225 2.12 -14.47 2.31
CA ALA A 225 0.93 -14.24 3.13
C ALA A 225 0.79 -15.30 4.25
N GLU A 226 1.15 -16.55 3.96
CA GLU A 226 1.23 -17.64 4.96
C GLU A 226 2.31 -17.33 6.01
N GLU A 227 3.50 -16.87 5.60
CA GLU A 227 4.57 -16.41 6.50
C GLU A 227 4.07 -15.27 7.43
N LEU A 228 3.32 -14.30 6.90
CA LEU A 228 2.69 -13.25 7.73
C LEU A 228 1.73 -13.84 8.75
N LYS A 229 0.82 -14.73 8.31
CA LYS A 229 -0.17 -15.38 9.18
C LYS A 229 0.50 -16.18 10.31
N GLU A 230 1.56 -16.92 10.02
CA GLU A 230 2.28 -17.74 11.00
C GLU A 230 2.97 -16.91 12.08
N ASN A 231 3.36 -15.67 11.76
CA ASN A 231 4.05 -14.76 12.68
C ASN A 231 3.13 -13.73 13.35
N LEU A 232 1.82 -13.78 13.10
CA LEU A 232 0.81 -12.91 13.71
C LEU A 232 -0.08 -13.70 14.67
N GLN A 233 -0.33 -13.17 15.87
CA GLN A 233 -1.08 -13.86 16.91
C GLN A 233 -2.59 -13.92 16.64
N ASN A 234 -3.18 -12.83 16.14
CA ASN A 234 -4.62 -12.69 15.90
C ASN A 234 -4.88 -12.37 14.42
N CYS A 235 -4.72 -13.37 13.57
CA CYS A 235 -4.69 -13.19 12.13
C CYS A 235 -5.61 -14.16 11.38
N LYS A 236 -6.41 -13.61 10.45
CA LYS A 236 -7.14 -14.35 9.43
C LYS A 236 -6.41 -14.18 8.09
N LEU A 237 -6.25 -15.26 7.35
CA LEU A 237 -5.75 -15.26 5.96
C LEU A 237 -6.91 -15.49 4.99
N VAL A 238 -6.98 -14.67 3.94
CA VAL A 238 -7.92 -14.83 2.82
C VAL A 238 -7.12 -14.79 1.52
N ILE A 239 -7.31 -15.82 0.70
CA ILE A 239 -6.73 -15.89 -0.65
C ILE A 239 -7.83 -15.54 -1.63
N ILE A 240 -7.59 -14.56 -2.48
CA ILE A 240 -8.53 -14.11 -3.51
C ILE A 240 -8.21 -14.87 -4.80
N GLU A 241 -9.13 -15.73 -5.20
CA GLU A 241 -8.98 -16.51 -6.43
C GLU A 241 -9.09 -15.60 -7.67
N GLU A 242 -8.50 -16.00 -8.78
CA GLU A 242 -8.50 -15.27 -10.05
C GLU A 242 -8.03 -13.80 -9.91
N ALA A 243 -6.99 -13.59 -9.09
CA ALA A 243 -6.36 -12.28 -8.87
C ALA A 243 -4.84 -12.39 -8.79
N GLY A 244 -4.15 -11.41 -9.37
CA GLY A 244 -2.72 -11.17 -9.23
C GLY A 244 -2.42 -10.25 -8.04
N HIS A 245 -1.51 -9.28 -8.25
CA HIS A 245 -1.02 -8.37 -7.21
C HIS A 245 -2.02 -7.28 -6.78
N LEU A 246 -3.13 -7.12 -7.50
CA LEU A 246 -4.13 -6.07 -7.22
C LEU A 246 -5.55 -6.65 -7.06
N PRO A 247 -5.76 -7.58 -6.10
CA PRO A 247 -7.07 -8.23 -5.93
C PRO A 247 -8.19 -7.23 -5.65
N GLY A 248 -7.89 -6.08 -5.01
CA GLY A 248 -8.86 -4.99 -4.79
C GLY A 248 -9.35 -4.30 -6.08
N LEU A 249 -8.70 -4.51 -7.22
CA LEU A 249 -9.13 -4.05 -8.54
C LEU A 249 -9.58 -5.21 -9.43
N GLU A 250 -8.93 -6.36 -9.33
CA GLU A 250 -9.19 -7.52 -10.18
C GLU A 250 -10.45 -8.28 -9.74
N GLN A 251 -10.65 -8.45 -8.45
CA GLN A 251 -11.78 -9.17 -7.83
C GLN A 251 -12.34 -8.33 -6.68
N TYR A 252 -12.70 -7.09 -6.96
CA TYR A 252 -13.03 -6.10 -5.94
C TYR A 252 -14.21 -6.50 -5.04
N GLU A 253 -15.21 -7.22 -5.58
CA GLU A 253 -16.35 -7.69 -4.78
C GLU A 253 -15.91 -8.68 -3.69
N ALA A 254 -15.09 -9.68 -4.04
CA ALA A 254 -14.57 -10.66 -3.09
C ALA A 254 -13.62 -10.02 -2.08
N PHE A 255 -12.77 -9.09 -2.54
CA PHE A 255 -11.88 -8.31 -1.69
C PHE A 255 -12.69 -7.47 -0.69
N ASN A 256 -13.64 -6.66 -1.18
CA ASN A 256 -14.45 -5.76 -0.36
C ASN A 256 -15.29 -6.52 0.65
N LYS A 257 -15.92 -7.63 0.24
CA LYS A 257 -16.66 -8.50 1.15
C LYS A 257 -15.77 -9.01 2.28
N SER A 258 -14.56 -9.46 1.98
CA SER A 258 -13.63 -9.99 2.98
C SER A 258 -13.19 -8.94 3.99
N VAL A 259 -12.94 -7.70 3.52
CA VAL A 259 -12.61 -6.56 4.37
C VAL A 259 -13.78 -6.18 5.26
N LEU A 260 -15.01 -6.06 4.71
CA LEU A 260 -16.20 -5.69 5.48
C LEU A 260 -16.55 -6.76 6.50
N ASP A 261 -16.55 -8.04 6.13
CA ASP A 261 -16.80 -9.16 7.05
C ASP A 261 -15.81 -9.14 8.23
N PHE A 262 -14.56 -8.83 7.97
CA PHE A 262 -13.54 -8.71 9.01
C PHE A 262 -13.79 -7.52 9.92
N LEU A 263 -14.04 -6.33 9.36
CA LEU A 263 -14.24 -5.10 10.13
C LEU A 263 -15.52 -5.11 10.98
N ILE A 264 -16.55 -5.86 10.55
CA ILE A 264 -17.80 -6.02 11.32
C ILE A 264 -17.62 -6.98 12.51
N ALA A 265 -16.67 -7.92 12.38
CA ALA A 265 -16.42 -8.94 13.42
C ALA A 265 -15.53 -8.46 14.57
N VAL A 266 -14.94 -7.26 14.47
CA VAL A 266 -13.99 -6.67 15.45
C VAL A 266 -14.51 -5.32 15.96
#